data_5e37ea21dc936812e6078357e48a6c4e
#
_entry.id   5e37ea21dc936812e6078357e48a6c4e
#
_cell.length_a   1.000
_cell.length_b   1.000
_cell.length_c   1.000
_cell.angle_alpha   90.00
_cell.angle_beta   90.00
_cell.angle_gamma   90.00
#
_symmetry.space_group_name_H-M   'P 1'
#
loop_
_entity.id
_entity.type
_entity.pdbx_description
1 polymer ?
#
loop_
_entity_poly.entity_id
_entity_poly.type
_entity_poly.pdbx_seq_one_letter_code
_entity_poly.pdbx_strand_id
1 'polypeptide(L)'
;MHKFLMNNTREGINKKIRINGIKLSTELVQVNLLNRSFPQDSRPLFFRLLAQHQINIPFILTSGMGEKIIGSCCVATEDINRMKKVVEGEPKLNENLEFIPGVGTLSIFPHHSNLKLMGLAFYLLGRAHMPMYGMASSISSLTFITDYSQLDKAVSIFLEYMDLPPNHSPFRPEIHVIQKKK
;
A
#
# COMPACT_ATOMS: atom_id res chain seq x y z
N MET A 1 4.19 -32.61 5.67
CA MET A 1 4.38 -31.29 5.03
C MET A 1 4.94 -30.23 5.99
N HIS A 2 4.56 -30.21 7.25
CA HIS A 2 5.04 -29.21 8.24
C HIS A 2 6.53 -29.35 8.63
N LYS A 3 7.10 -30.54 8.62
CA LYS A 3 8.53 -30.79 8.93
C LYS A 3 9.51 -30.36 7.82
N PHE A 4 9.06 -30.30 6.57
CA PHE A 4 9.92 -29.94 5.43
C PHE A 4 10.22 -28.44 5.38
N LEU A 5 9.27 -27.62 5.83
CA LEU A 5 9.44 -26.15 5.91
C LEU A 5 10.34 -25.73 7.11
N MET A 6 10.31 -26.47 8.20
CA MET A 6 11.08 -26.11 9.43
C MET A 6 12.57 -26.43 9.33
N ASN A 7 12.99 -27.47 8.61
CA ASN A 7 14.42 -27.81 8.51
C ASN A 7 15.18 -26.91 7.53
N ASN A 8 14.53 -26.39 6.48
CA ASN A 8 15.14 -25.43 5.56
C ASN A 8 15.19 -23.99 6.13
N THR A 9 14.41 -23.69 7.17
CA THR A 9 14.39 -22.36 7.79
C THR A 9 15.56 -22.14 8.76
N ARG A 10 16.13 -23.16 9.38
CA ARG A 10 17.20 -22.98 10.37
C ARG A 10 18.60 -22.83 9.79
N GLU A 11 18.90 -23.44 8.64
CA GLU A 11 20.22 -23.33 7.98
C GLU A 11 20.29 -22.27 6.86
N GLY A 12 19.14 -21.85 6.29
CA GLY A 12 19.07 -20.87 5.20
C GLY A 12 18.88 -19.41 5.62
N ILE A 13 18.62 -19.13 6.91
CA ILE A 13 18.29 -17.78 7.42
C ILE A 13 19.54 -17.03 7.91
N ASN A 14 20.72 -17.64 7.88
CA ASN A 14 21.96 -16.98 8.35
C ASN A 14 22.42 -15.81 7.45
N LYS A 15 21.82 -15.59 6.28
CA LYS A 15 22.13 -14.46 5.42
C LYS A 15 20.88 -13.61 5.20
N LYS A 16 20.86 -12.45 5.82
CA LYS A 16 19.77 -11.47 5.59
C LYS A 16 19.64 -11.14 4.10
N ILE A 17 18.43 -10.84 3.69
CA ILE A 17 18.16 -10.42 2.31
C ILE A 17 18.58 -8.96 2.18
N ARG A 18 19.49 -8.66 1.25
CA ARG A 18 19.87 -7.27 0.97
C ARG A 18 18.76 -6.57 0.21
N ILE A 19 18.39 -5.39 0.69
CA ILE A 19 17.46 -4.45 0.08
C ILE A 19 18.12 -3.07 0.04
N ASN A 20 17.66 -2.18 -0.83
CA ASN A 20 18.23 -0.82 -0.92
C ASN A 20 17.50 0.19 -0.05
N GLY A 21 16.28 -0.11 0.36
CA GLY A 21 15.56 0.81 1.23
C GLY A 21 14.17 0.32 1.62
N ILE A 22 13.65 0.95 2.65
CA ILE A 22 12.25 0.87 3.06
C ILE A 22 11.71 2.29 3.08
N LYS A 23 10.57 2.50 2.43
CA LYS A 23 9.84 3.78 2.44
C LYS A 23 8.50 3.60 3.15
N LEU A 24 8.20 4.53 4.04
CA LEU A 24 6.91 4.60 4.73
C LEU A 24 6.14 5.82 4.22
N SER A 25 4.81 5.73 4.17
CA SER A 25 3.97 6.90 3.92
C SER A 25 3.72 7.70 5.20
N THR A 26 3.15 8.89 5.05
CA THR A 26 2.35 9.55 6.10
C THR A 26 1.07 8.75 6.35
N GLU A 27 0.26 9.17 7.31
CA GLU A 27 -1.06 8.57 7.51
C GLU A 27 -1.97 8.84 6.31
N LEU A 28 -2.67 7.79 5.88
CA LEU A 28 -3.52 7.78 4.70
C LEU A 28 -4.92 7.26 5.05
N VAL A 29 -5.85 7.53 4.14
CA VAL A 29 -7.15 6.88 4.11
C VAL A 29 -7.20 6.02 2.85
N GLN A 30 -7.48 4.72 3.01
CA GLN A 30 -7.74 3.84 1.89
C GLN A 30 -9.20 4.00 1.46
N VAL A 31 -9.40 4.09 0.16
CA VAL A 31 -10.71 4.22 -0.48
C VAL A 31 -10.92 3.04 -1.39
N ASN A 32 -11.86 2.19 -1.02
CA ASN A 32 -12.23 1.02 -1.79
C ASN A 32 -13.40 1.34 -2.70
N LEU A 33 -13.27 1.01 -3.99
CA LEU A 33 -14.37 1.08 -4.94
C LEU A 33 -15.11 -0.26 -4.91
N LEU A 34 -16.28 -0.27 -4.29
CA LEU A 34 -17.12 -1.46 -4.15
C LEU A 34 -17.89 -1.74 -5.44
N ASN A 35 -17.87 -2.99 -5.88
CA ASN A 35 -18.54 -3.37 -7.13
C ASN A 35 -20.00 -3.79 -6.91
N ARG A 36 -20.79 -3.06 -6.13
CA ARG A 36 -22.17 -3.43 -5.85
C ARG A 36 -23.15 -3.09 -6.99
N SER A 37 -22.85 -2.12 -7.82
CA SER A 37 -23.61 -1.70 -9.02
C SER A 37 -22.87 -0.57 -9.75
N PHE A 38 -21.56 -0.70 -9.89
CA PHE A 38 -20.74 0.35 -10.50
C PHE A 38 -21.00 0.35 -12.02
N PRO A 39 -21.69 1.34 -12.58
CA PRO A 39 -21.74 1.50 -14.02
C PRO A 39 -20.31 1.57 -14.55
N GLN A 40 -20.02 1.00 -15.72
CA GLN A 40 -18.68 1.00 -16.32
C GLN A 40 -18.06 2.40 -16.39
N ASP A 41 -18.90 3.44 -16.47
CA ASP A 41 -18.49 4.84 -16.59
C ASP A 41 -18.12 5.52 -15.26
N SER A 42 -18.42 4.90 -14.12
CA SER A 42 -18.24 5.57 -12.81
C SER A 42 -16.76 5.64 -12.38
N ARG A 43 -15.91 4.71 -12.81
CA ARG A 43 -14.48 4.69 -12.47
C ARG A 43 -13.70 5.80 -13.16
N PRO A 44 -13.83 5.98 -14.50
CA PRO A 44 -13.23 7.13 -15.14
C PRO A 44 -13.72 8.45 -14.54
N LEU A 45 -15.01 8.52 -14.16
CA LEU A 45 -15.57 9.68 -13.47
C LEU A 45 -14.88 9.93 -12.13
N PHE A 46 -14.72 8.89 -11.29
CA PHE A 46 -14.05 9.01 -10.01
C PHE A 46 -12.63 9.59 -10.13
N PHE A 47 -11.77 8.98 -10.96
CA PHE A 47 -10.41 9.48 -11.14
C PHE A 47 -10.36 10.85 -11.80
N ARG A 48 -11.27 11.15 -12.72
CA ARG A 48 -11.40 12.48 -13.32
C ARG A 48 -11.72 13.53 -12.27
N LEU A 49 -12.66 13.25 -11.37
CA LEU A 49 -13.01 14.17 -10.27
C LEU A 49 -11.82 14.41 -9.34
N LEU A 50 -11.10 13.35 -8.94
CA LEU A 50 -9.91 13.51 -8.11
C LEU A 50 -8.85 14.39 -8.81
N ALA A 51 -8.63 14.18 -10.10
CA ALA A 51 -7.68 14.97 -10.89
C ALA A 51 -8.12 16.44 -11.01
N GLN A 52 -9.41 16.70 -11.30
CA GLN A 52 -9.96 18.05 -11.38
C GLN A 52 -9.81 18.84 -10.08
N HIS A 53 -9.95 18.14 -8.95
CA HIS A 53 -9.81 18.72 -7.61
C HIS A 53 -8.40 18.61 -7.04
N GLN A 54 -7.42 18.20 -7.85
CA GLN A 54 -6.01 18.10 -7.48
C GLN A 54 -5.79 17.27 -6.20
N ILE A 55 -6.53 16.16 -6.07
CA ILE A 55 -6.39 15.20 -4.98
C ILE A 55 -5.35 14.17 -5.40
N ASN A 56 -4.24 14.09 -4.69
CA ASN A 56 -3.17 13.15 -4.98
C ASN A 56 -3.53 11.73 -4.53
N ILE A 57 -3.11 10.76 -5.35
CA ILE A 57 -3.25 9.33 -5.07
C ILE A 57 -1.84 8.73 -4.93
N PRO A 58 -1.27 8.65 -3.72
CA PRO A 58 0.06 8.09 -3.50
C PRO A 58 0.14 6.58 -3.76
N PHE A 59 -0.99 5.89 -3.73
CA PHE A 59 -1.08 4.46 -4.02
C PHE A 59 -2.39 4.12 -4.70
N ILE A 60 -2.33 3.26 -5.71
CA ILE A 60 -3.50 2.73 -6.39
C ILE A 60 -3.30 1.23 -6.67
N LEU A 61 -4.34 0.46 -6.41
CA LEU A 61 -4.43 -0.95 -6.74
C LEU A 61 -5.72 -1.18 -7.52
N THR A 62 -5.63 -1.78 -8.68
CA THR A 62 -6.79 -2.20 -9.46
C THR A 62 -6.67 -3.66 -9.81
N SER A 63 -7.73 -4.41 -9.60
CA SER A 63 -7.84 -5.80 -10.02
C SER A 63 -9.18 -5.97 -10.73
N GLY A 64 -9.19 -6.74 -11.81
CA GLY A 64 -10.44 -6.95 -12.52
C GLY A 64 -10.38 -8.09 -13.49
N MET A 65 -11.51 -8.76 -13.63
CA MET A 65 -11.73 -9.79 -14.63
C MET A 65 -13.06 -9.47 -15.32
N GLY A 66 -13.01 -9.13 -16.61
CA GLY A 66 -14.17 -8.71 -17.38
C GLY A 66 -14.79 -7.40 -16.84
N GLU A 67 -16.09 -7.44 -16.59
CA GLU A 67 -16.84 -6.25 -16.12
C GLU A 67 -16.66 -5.96 -14.61
N LYS A 68 -16.09 -6.90 -13.85
CA LYS A 68 -15.90 -6.76 -12.40
C LYS A 68 -14.48 -6.26 -12.11
N ILE A 69 -14.31 -4.95 -12.05
CA ILE A 69 -13.05 -4.35 -11.58
C ILE A 69 -13.27 -3.85 -10.16
N ILE A 70 -12.44 -4.35 -9.26
CA ILE A 70 -12.31 -3.87 -7.89
C ILE A 70 -11.12 -2.94 -7.87
N GLY A 71 -11.28 -1.76 -7.31
CA GLY A 71 -10.20 -0.78 -7.18
C GLY A 71 -10.05 -0.34 -5.74
N SER A 72 -8.85 0.01 -5.37
CA SER A 72 -8.52 0.64 -4.10
C SER A 72 -7.46 1.70 -4.35
N CYS A 73 -7.60 2.84 -3.72
CA CYS A 73 -6.55 3.85 -3.72
C CYS A 73 -6.36 4.40 -2.30
N CYS A 74 -5.21 5.03 -2.07
CA CYS A 74 -4.98 5.75 -0.84
C CYS A 74 -4.90 7.25 -1.15
N VAL A 75 -5.44 8.06 -0.25
CA VAL A 75 -5.34 9.52 -0.28
C VAL A 75 -4.80 10.02 1.05
N ALA A 76 -4.19 11.19 1.06
CA ALA A 76 -3.71 11.80 2.28
C ALA A 76 -4.89 12.14 3.23
N THR A 77 -4.67 12.00 4.53
CA THR A 77 -5.70 12.26 5.53
C THR A 77 -6.25 13.70 5.44
N GLU A 78 -5.39 14.66 5.11
CA GLU A 78 -5.79 16.05 4.90
C GLU A 78 -6.72 16.27 3.69
N ASP A 79 -6.65 15.41 2.69
CA ASP A 79 -7.46 15.51 1.47
C ASP A 79 -8.85 14.85 1.59
N ILE A 80 -9.08 14.05 2.64
CA ILE A 80 -10.28 13.20 2.74
C ILE A 80 -11.57 14.01 2.78
N ASN A 81 -11.61 15.13 3.49
CA ASN A 81 -12.79 15.96 3.57
C ASN A 81 -13.12 16.63 2.23
N ARG A 82 -12.08 17.04 1.48
CA ARG A 82 -12.24 17.58 0.13
C ARG A 82 -12.76 16.50 -0.81
N MET A 83 -12.17 15.30 -0.73
CA MET A 83 -12.62 14.17 -1.54
C MET A 83 -14.09 13.79 -1.26
N LYS A 84 -14.49 13.69 0.00
CA LYS A 84 -15.88 13.37 0.36
C LYS A 84 -16.86 14.37 -0.24
N LYS A 85 -16.60 15.67 -0.13
CA LYS A 85 -17.42 16.71 -0.75
C LYS A 85 -17.55 16.58 -2.27
N VAL A 86 -16.45 16.18 -2.93
CA VAL A 86 -16.44 15.98 -4.38
C VAL A 86 -17.31 14.80 -4.79
N VAL A 87 -17.27 13.69 -4.04
CA VAL A 87 -18.04 12.49 -4.38
C VAL A 87 -19.48 12.54 -3.89
N GLU A 88 -19.79 13.33 -2.87
CA GLU A 88 -21.18 13.57 -2.41
C GLU A 88 -22.08 14.15 -3.50
N GLY A 89 -21.50 14.94 -4.42
CA GLY A 89 -22.21 15.46 -5.60
C GLY A 89 -22.60 14.39 -6.64
N GLU A 90 -22.08 13.17 -6.48
CA GLU A 90 -22.26 12.04 -7.40
C GLU A 90 -22.80 10.82 -6.65
N PRO A 91 -24.13 10.69 -6.47
CA PRO A 91 -24.72 9.64 -5.63
C PRO A 91 -24.27 8.23 -6.00
N LYS A 92 -24.13 7.94 -7.31
CA LYS A 92 -23.67 6.64 -7.81
C LYS A 92 -22.24 6.30 -7.37
N LEU A 93 -21.39 7.30 -7.14
CA LEU A 93 -20.05 7.10 -6.59
C LEU A 93 -20.11 6.91 -5.08
N ASN A 94 -20.82 7.80 -4.39
CA ASN A 94 -20.83 7.83 -2.94
C ASN A 94 -21.31 6.50 -2.32
N GLU A 95 -22.34 5.88 -2.87
CA GLU A 95 -22.88 4.60 -2.40
C GLU A 95 -21.91 3.40 -2.61
N ASN A 96 -20.92 3.58 -3.47
CA ASN A 96 -19.98 2.53 -3.87
C ASN A 96 -18.55 2.76 -3.36
N LEU A 97 -18.35 3.69 -2.44
CA LEU A 97 -17.07 3.95 -1.80
C LEU A 97 -17.09 3.53 -0.34
N GLU A 98 -16.02 2.86 0.06
CA GLU A 98 -15.73 2.55 1.46
C GLU A 98 -14.43 3.24 1.86
N PHE A 99 -14.42 3.87 3.02
CA PHE A 99 -13.27 4.61 3.54
C PHE A 99 -12.70 3.89 4.76
N ILE A 100 -11.42 3.51 4.70
CA ILE A 100 -10.68 2.90 5.80
C ILE A 100 -9.61 3.89 6.25
N PRO A 101 -9.83 4.61 7.37
CA PRO A 101 -8.87 5.58 7.89
C PRO A 101 -7.72 4.88 8.63
N GLY A 102 -6.66 5.65 8.93
CA GLY A 102 -5.57 5.18 9.77
C GLY A 102 -4.68 4.13 9.10
N VAL A 103 -4.63 4.09 7.78
CA VAL A 103 -3.73 3.20 7.04
C VAL A 103 -2.44 3.90 6.65
N GLY A 104 -1.43 3.10 6.34
CA GLY A 104 -0.19 3.59 5.78
C GLY A 104 0.42 2.56 4.83
N THR A 105 1.35 3.01 3.99
CA THR A 105 2.09 2.12 3.09
C THR A 105 3.51 1.90 3.56
N LEU A 106 3.96 0.65 3.42
CA LEU A 106 5.35 0.23 3.58
C LEU A 106 5.83 -0.33 2.26
N SER A 107 6.88 0.27 1.68
CA SER A 107 7.45 -0.14 0.40
C SER A 107 8.90 -0.59 0.59
N ILE A 108 9.25 -1.75 0.04
CA ILE A 108 10.59 -2.33 0.05
C ILE A 108 11.20 -2.19 -1.35
N PHE A 109 12.45 -1.74 -1.45
CA PHE A 109 13.18 -1.49 -2.70
C PHE A 109 14.57 -2.12 -2.74
N PRO A 110 15.05 -2.53 -3.93
CA PRO A 110 14.23 -3.14 -4.96
C PRO A 110 13.90 -4.55 -4.53
N HIS A 111 12.81 -5.08 -5.03
CA HIS A 111 12.54 -6.48 -4.76
C HIS A 111 12.96 -7.41 -5.92
N HIS A 112 13.26 -6.88 -7.10
CA HIS A 112 13.78 -7.61 -8.28
C HIS A 112 13.00 -8.89 -8.62
N SER A 113 11.68 -8.88 -8.44
CA SER A 113 10.83 -10.08 -8.57
C SER A 113 11.27 -11.24 -7.68
N ASN A 114 11.90 -10.95 -6.54
CA ASN A 114 12.42 -11.95 -5.62
C ASN A 114 11.28 -12.59 -4.83
N LEU A 115 10.85 -13.77 -5.26
CA LEU A 115 9.79 -14.53 -4.61
C LEU A 115 10.12 -14.90 -3.16
N LYS A 116 11.41 -15.08 -2.82
CA LYS A 116 11.84 -15.34 -1.44
C LYS A 116 11.60 -14.12 -0.55
N LEU A 117 11.89 -12.91 -1.05
CA LEU A 117 11.62 -11.66 -0.34
C LEU A 117 10.11 -11.47 -0.12
N MET A 118 9.32 -11.68 -1.17
CA MET A 118 7.87 -11.56 -1.12
C MET A 118 7.27 -12.58 -0.14
N GLY A 119 7.64 -13.84 -0.23
CA GLY A 119 7.18 -14.89 0.69
C GLY A 119 7.56 -14.63 2.13
N LEU A 120 8.80 -14.14 2.37
CA LEU A 120 9.25 -13.74 3.70
C LEU A 120 8.42 -12.58 4.25
N ALA A 121 8.15 -11.54 3.46
CA ALA A 121 7.35 -10.41 3.88
C ALA A 121 5.93 -10.83 4.30
N PHE A 122 5.26 -11.65 3.49
CA PHE A 122 3.96 -12.23 3.86
C PHE A 122 4.01 -13.04 5.15
N TYR A 123 5.02 -13.89 5.29
CA TYR A 123 5.20 -14.71 6.48
C TYR A 123 5.37 -13.86 7.74
N LEU A 124 6.20 -12.82 7.67
CA LEU A 124 6.50 -11.93 8.80
C LEU A 124 5.28 -11.11 9.21
N LEU A 125 4.57 -10.52 8.25
CA LEU A 125 3.34 -9.76 8.54
C LEU A 125 2.25 -10.68 9.13
N GLY A 126 2.05 -11.86 8.56
CA GLY A 126 1.09 -12.84 9.06
C GLY A 126 1.43 -13.33 10.47
N ARG A 127 2.71 -13.65 10.73
CA ARG A 127 3.19 -14.06 12.07
C ARG A 127 3.00 -12.97 13.12
N ALA A 128 3.14 -11.72 12.72
CA ALA A 128 2.95 -10.56 13.60
C ALA A 128 1.47 -10.16 13.77
N HIS A 129 0.55 -10.90 13.15
CA HIS A 129 -0.89 -10.59 13.11
C HIS A 129 -1.17 -9.16 12.64
N MET A 130 -0.38 -8.67 11.67
CA MET A 130 -0.58 -7.36 11.08
C MET A 130 -1.67 -7.43 10.00
N PRO A 131 -2.66 -6.54 10.03
CA PRO A 131 -3.65 -6.46 8.97
C PRO A 131 -2.96 -6.07 7.66
N MET A 132 -3.41 -6.64 6.56
CA MET A 132 -2.93 -6.30 5.22
C MET A 132 -4.13 -5.97 4.36
N TYR A 133 -4.33 -4.67 4.11
CA TYR A 133 -5.46 -4.14 3.34
C TYR A 133 -5.24 -4.16 1.84
N GLY A 134 -3.98 -4.29 1.42
CA GLY A 134 -3.63 -4.39 0.02
C GLY A 134 -2.13 -4.57 -0.19
N MET A 135 -1.77 -4.99 -1.39
CA MET A 135 -0.39 -5.14 -1.82
C MET A 135 -0.26 -4.84 -3.29
N ALA A 136 0.83 -4.18 -3.66
CA ALA A 136 1.26 -4.04 -5.04
C ALA A 136 2.72 -4.46 -5.19
N SER A 137 3.04 -5.08 -6.31
CA SER A 137 4.37 -5.56 -6.63
C SER A 137 4.76 -5.11 -8.03
N SER A 138 5.98 -4.61 -8.16
CA SER A 138 6.64 -4.29 -9.44
C SER A 138 8.09 -4.79 -9.38
N ILE A 139 8.85 -4.69 -10.46
CA ILE A 139 10.28 -5.05 -10.45
C ILE A 139 11.05 -4.21 -9.42
N SER A 140 10.66 -2.96 -9.22
CA SER A 140 11.37 -2.00 -8.37
C SER A 140 10.89 -1.94 -6.94
N SER A 141 9.66 -2.38 -6.64
CA SER A 141 9.10 -2.22 -5.30
C SER A 141 8.06 -3.27 -4.96
N LEU A 142 8.00 -3.59 -3.67
CA LEU A 142 6.95 -4.37 -3.05
C LEU A 142 6.30 -3.50 -1.97
N THR A 143 5.04 -3.14 -2.15
CA THR A 143 4.33 -2.20 -1.27
C THR A 143 3.16 -2.91 -0.60
N PHE A 144 3.03 -2.73 0.71
CA PHE A 144 1.91 -3.21 1.53
C PHE A 144 1.14 -2.03 2.09
N ILE A 145 -0.18 -2.19 2.24
CA ILE A 145 -1.04 -1.30 3.01
C ILE A 145 -1.36 -2.01 4.32
N THR A 146 -1.09 -1.36 5.44
CA THR A 146 -1.40 -1.85 6.80
C THR A 146 -1.83 -0.70 7.68
N ASP A 147 -2.11 -0.94 8.97
CA ASP A 147 -2.35 0.12 9.93
C ASP A 147 -1.16 1.08 10.02
N TYR A 148 -1.42 2.37 9.93
CA TYR A 148 -0.37 3.40 10.04
C TYR A 148 0.40 3.29 11.36
N SER A 149 -0.30 3.04 12.46
CA SER A 149 0.29 2.86 13.79
C SER A 149 1.22 1.66 13.92
N GLN A 150 1.16 0.71 12.98
CA GLN A 150 1.98 -0.49 13.00
C GLN A 150 3.19 -0.44 12.06
N LEU A 151 3.37 0.65 11.30
CA LEU A 151 4.45 0.75 10.32
C LEU A 151 5.84 0.59 10.93
N ASP A 152 6.12 1.21 12.07
CA ASP A 152 7.42 1.11 12.74
C ASP A 152 7.69 -0.31 13.25
N LYS A 153 6.66 -0.97 13.76
CA LYS A 153 6.75 -2.37 14.17
C LYS A 153 7.03 -3.28 12.96
N ALA A 154 6.37 -3.03 11.82
CA ALA A 154 6.62 -3.76 10.58
C ALA A 154 8.08 -3.59 10.12
N VAL A 155 8.61 -2.37 10.13
CA VAL A 155 10.01 -2.09 9.81
C VAL A 155 10.95 -2.86 10.73
N SER A 156 10.73 -2.80 12.04
CA SER A 156 11.57 -3.49 13.01
C SER A 156 11.63 -4.99 12.75
N ILE A 157 10.49 -5.61 12.46
CA ILE A 157 10.39 -7.04 12.11
C ILE A 157 11.14 -7.34 10.81
N PHE A 158 11.02 -6.48 9.79
CA PHE A 158 11.70 -6.71 8.52
C PHE A 158 13.22 -6.59 8.65
N LEU A 159 13.72 -5.65 9.46
CA LEU A 159 15.16 -5.45 9.67
C LEU A 159 15.83 -6.60 10.45
N GLU A 160 15.07 -7.47 11.11
CA GLU A 160 15.62 -8.72 11.64
C GLU A 160 16.10 -9.66 10.53
N TYR A 161 15.46 -9.61 9.34
CA TYR A 161 15.69 -10.54 8.23
C TYR A 161 16.20 -9.87 6.96
N MET A 162 16.26 -8.55 6.93
CA MET A 162 16.71 -7.76 5.79
C MET A 162 17.81 -6.79 6.21
N ASP A 163 18.78 -6.58 5.32
CA ASP A 163 19.85 -5.62 5.49
C ASP A 163 19.66 -4.43 4.58
N LEU A 164 19.71 -3.23 5.17
CA LEU A 164 19.83 -1.97 4.45
C LEU A 164 21.31 -1.65 4.15
N PRO A 165 21.60 -0.87 3.09
CA PRO A 165 22.92 -0.34 2.86
C PRO A 165 23.42 0.48 4.06
N PRO A 166 24.74 0.58 4.27
CA PRO A 166 25.30 1.47 5.29
C PRO A 166 24.78 2.89 5.12
N ASN A 167 24.44 3.55 6.22
CA ASN A 167 23.90 4.92 6.28
C ASN A 167 22.52 5.11 5.66
N HIS A 168 21.74 4.05 5.47
CA HIS A 168 20.34 4.12 5.08
C HIS A 168 19.46 3.78 6.28
N SER A 169 18.44 4.59 6.48
CA SER A 169 17.34 4.34 7.42
C SER A 169 16.02 4.24 6.67
N PRO A 170 14.97 3.65 7.25
CA PRO A 170 13.65 3.73 6.68
C PRO A 170 13.25 5.18 6.42
N PHE A 171 12.84 5.47 5.19
CA PHE A 171 12.51 6.82 4.75
C PHE A 171 11.05 7.13 5.02
N ARG A 172 10.79 8.23 5.76
CA ARG A 172 9.47 8.85 5.86
C ARG A 172 9.49 10.15 5.06
N PRO A 173 8.52 10.41 4.18
CA PRO A 173 8.45 11.71 3.51
C PRO A 173 8.03 12.76 4.52
N GLU A 174 8.94 13.66 4.84
CA GLU A 174 8.67 14.89 5.62
C GLU A 174 8.27 16.07 4.71
N ILE A 175 8.26 15.84 3.38
CA ILE A 175 8.11 16.91 2.39
C ILE A 175 6.69 16.94 1.88
N HIS A 176 5.95 17.99 2.22
CA HIS A 176 4.74 18.38 1.50
C HIS A 176 5.15 19.02 0.18
N VAL A 177 4.90 18.35 -0.94
CA VAL A 177 5.11 18.94 -2.27
C VAL A 177 3.99 19.94 -2.53
N ILE A 178 4.26 21.22 -2.27
CA ILE A 178 3.36 22.30 -2.67
C ILE A 178 3.60 22.53 -4.16
N GLN A 179 2.69 22.11 -5.02
CA GLN A 179 2.70 22.51 -6.43
C GLN A 179 2.41 24.02 -6.50
N LYS A 180 3.44 24.83 -6.82
CA LYS A 180 3.22 26.23 -7.16
C LYS A 180 2.45 26.28 -8.49
N LYS A 181 1.26 26.87 -8.48
CA LYS A 181 0.56 27.24 -9.70
C LYS A 181 1.49 28.17 -10.52
N LYS A 182 1.76 27.81 -11.78
CA LYS A 182 2.25 28.72 -12.81
C LYS A 182 1.10 29.57 -13.34
#